data_45d8feaab44f7c667176b1ce54326e01
#
_entry.id   45d8feaab44f7c667176b1ce54326e01
#
_cell.length_a   1.000
_cell.length_b   1.000
_cell.length_c   1.000
_cell.angle_alpha   90.00
_cell.angle_beta   90.00
_cell.angle_gamma   90.00
#
_symmetry.space_group_name_H-M   'P 1'
#
loop_
_entity.id
_entity.type
_entity.pdbx_description
1 polymer ?
#
loop_
_entity_poly.entity_id
_entity_poly.type
_entity_poly.pdbx_seq_one_letter_code
_entity_poly.pdbx_strand_id
1 'polypeptide(L)'
;MKNRAAVLSVAAALVAFGTALPASAAPAPARAAAAVGSVRSGLDCTTWIHHNDPLYGGVDCTNNTGSPVTFHADIVCGWAPDVTGNSVTALPGRTEESSGHCAVYSSGIGHIGWTVE
;
A
#
# COMPACT_ATOMS: atom_id res chain seq x y z
N MET A 1 -7.70 -19.17 68.82
CA MET A 1 -7.83 -19.03 68.34
C MET A 1 -7.77 -18.85 67.32
N LYS A 2 -7.72 -18.77 66.68
CA LYS A 2 -7.74 -18.63 65.99
C LYS A 2 -7.65 -18.47 64.82
N ASN A 3 -7.72 -18.41 64.17
CA ASN A 3 -7.75 -18.29 63.34
C ASN A 3 -7.63 -18.06 62.27
N ARG A 4 -7.56 -17.93 61.71
CA ARG A 4 -7.57 -17.69 60.84
C ARG A 4 -7.52 -17.52 59.70
N ALA A 5 -7.62 -17.43 59.01
CA ALA A 5 -7.65 -17.24 58.16
C ALA A 5 -7.55 -17.08 57.01
N ALA A 6 -7.49 -17.07 56.49
CA ALA A 6 -7.39 -16.87 55.62
C ALA A 6 -7.40 -16.74 54.52
N VAL A 7 -7.39 -16.66 53.94
CA VAL A 7 -7.39 -16.45 53.04
C VAL A 7 -7.28 -16.34 51.92
N LEU A 8 -7.32 -16.21 51.37
CA LEU A 8 -7.38 -16.00 50.51
C LEU A 8 -7.16 -15.96 49.42
N SER A 9 -7.24 -15.88 48.88
CA SER A 9 -7.18 -15.74 47.98
C SER A 9 -7.12 -15.55 46.94
N VAL A 10 -7.19 -15.42 46.35
CA VAL A 10 -7.20 -15.20 45.45
C VAL A 10 -7.06 -15.09 44.34
N ALA A 11 -7.13 -14.95 43.86
CA ALA A 11 -7.00 -14.84 42.98
C ALA A 11 -7.00 -14.62 41.88
N ALA A 12 -7.05 -14.54 41.48
CA ALA A 12 -7.00 -14.38 40.66
C ALA A 12 -6.96 -14.17 39.58
N ALA A 13 -6.93 -14.16 39.25
CA ALA A 13 -6.88 -13.99 38.43
C ALA A 13 -6.81 -13.79 37.39
N LEU A 14 -6.80 -13.80 37.18
CA LEU A 14 -6.78 -13.61 36.38
C LEU A 14 -6.75 -13.41 35.33
N VAL A 15 -6.74 -13.40 35.24
CA VAL A 15 -6.80 -13.21 34.40
C VAL A 15 -6.69 -13.04 33.38
N ALA A 16 -6.62 -13.13 33.37
CA ALA A 16 -6.56 -13.00 32.51
C ALA A 16 -6.54 -12.68 31.51
N PHE A 17 -6.58 -12.68 31.59
CA PHE A 17 -6.73 -12.31 30.76
C PHE A 17 -6.45 -12.18 29.75
N GLY A 18 -6.28 -12.29 29.76
CA GLY A 18 -6.12 -12.19 28.90
C GLY A 18 -6.27 -11.99 28.06
N THR A 19 -6.41 -11.96 28.14
CA THR A 19 -6.67 -11.72 27.41
C THR A 19 -6.53 -11.44 26.47
N ALA A 20 -6.45 -11.47 26.41
CA ALA A 20 -6.47 -11.21 25.56
C ALA A 20 -6.27 -11.00 24.68
N LEU A 21 -6.22 -11.02 24.58
CA LEU A 21 -6.22 -10.70 23.82
C LEU A 21 -6.12 -10.56 22.86
N PRO A 22 -6.13 -10.63 22.89
CA PRO A 22 -6.13 -10.58 21.97
C PRO A 22 -6.27 -10.28 21.01
N ALA A 23 -6.42 -10.30 20.96
CA ALA A 23 -6.74 -10.05 20.16
C ALA A 23 -6.54 -9.66 19.30
N SER A 24 -6.43 -9.57 19.34
CA SER A 24 -6.53 -9.12 18.67
C SER A 24 -6.20 -9.05 17.70
N ALA A 25 -5.92 -9.02 17.63
CA ALA A 25 -5.48 -8.88 16.71
C ALA A 25 -5.85 -9.03 15.59
N ALA A 26 -6.09 -9.48 15.47
CA ALA A 26 -6.60 -9.85 14.40
C ALA A 26 -7.01 -8.98 13.41
N PRO A 27 -7.44 -8.00 13.64
CA PRO A 27 -8.03 -7.17 12.70
C PRO A 27 -7.24 -6.81 11.51
N ALA A 28 -6.05 -6.71 11.67
CA ALA A 28 -5.26 -6.23 10.61
C ALA A 28 -5.39 -6.99 9.33
N PRO A 29 -5.46 -8.22 9.37
CA PRO A 29 -5.46 -8.98 8.16
C PRO A 29 -6.55 -8.65 7.20
N ALA A 30 -7.66 -8.42 7.70
CA ALA A 30 -8.76 -8.19 6.84
C ALA A 30 -8.54 -7.04 5.93
N ARG A 31 -7.93 -6.04 6.44
CA ARG A 31 -7.73 -4.91 5.68
C ARG A 31 -6.72 -5.09 4.63
N ALA A 32 -5.73 -5.81 4.93
CA ALA A 32 -4.71 -6.03 3.95
C ALA A 32 -5.28 -6.71 2.74
N ALA A 33 -6.16 -7.62 2.94
CA ALA A 33 -6.74 -8.30 1.82
C ALA A 33 -7.50 -7.38 0.92
N ALA A 34 -8.17 -6.45 1.48
CA ALA A 34 -8.97 -5.55 0.67
C ALA A 34 -8.13 -4.66 -0.21
N ALA A 35 -6.93 -4.41 0.17
CA ALA A 35 -6.09 -3.50 -0.57
C ALA A 35 -5.21 -4.16 -1.61
N VAL A 36 -5.37 -5.42 -1.81
CA VAL A 36 -4.46 -6.17 -2.64
C VAL A 36 -4.28 -5.61 -4.03
N GLY A 37 -5.25 -5.03 -4.60
CA GLY A 37 -5.14 -4.54 -5.96
C GLY A 37 -4.31 -3.30 -6.09
N SER A 38 -4.17 -2.53 -5.05
CA SER A 38 -3.49 -1.25 -5.11
C SER A 38 -2.19 -1.19 -4.32
N VAL A 39 -1.90 -2.19 -3.53
CA VAL A 39 -0.69 -2.20 -2.72
C VAL A 39 0.23 -3.28 -3.22
N ARG A 40 1.43 -2.90 -3.61
CA ARG A 40 2.40 -3.83 -4.10
C ARG A 40 3.75 -3.44 -3.54
N SER A 41 4.43 -4.36 -2.88
CA SER A 41 5.72 -4.09 -2.26
C SER A 41 5.67 -2.91 -1.29
N GLY A 42 4.53 -2.72 -0.63
CA GLY A 42 4.38 -1.63 0.33
C GLY A 42 4.06 -0.29 -0.31
N LEU A 43 3.84 -0.24 -1.60
CA LEU A 43 3.41 0.97 -2.29
C LEU A 43 1.91 0.98 -2.45
N ASP A 44 1.31 2.11 -2.18
CA ASP A 44 -0.10 2.33 -2.40
C ASP A 44 -0.22 3.29 -3.57
N CYS A 45 -0.61 2.77 -4.72
CA CYS A 45 -0.54 3.51 -5.98
C CYS A 45 -1.90 3.78 -6.60
N THR A 46 -2.01 4.95 -7.22
CA THR A 46 -3.20 5.35 -7.96
C THR A 46 -2.76 5.80 -9.35
N THR A 47 -3.40 5.26 -10.37
CA THR A 47 -3.07 5.65 -11.75
C THR A 47 -4.00 6.77 -12.21
N TRP A 48 -3.54 7.54 -13.19
CA TRP A 48 -4.33 8.64 -13.72
C TRP A 48 -4.00 8.87 -15.18
N ILE A 49 -4.97 9.41 -15.92
CA ILE A 49 -4.79 9.85 -17.29
C ILE A 49 -5.26 11.29 -17.33
N HIS A 50 -4.47 12.16 -17.95
CA HIS A 50 -4.77 13.57 -17.99
C HIS A 50 -6.06 13.80 -18.77
N HIS A 51 -6.98 14.57 -18.20
CA HIS A 51 -8.31 14.73 -18.82
C HIS A 51 -8.30 15.51 -20.14
N ASN A 52 -7.30 16.33 -20.36
CA ASN A 52 -7.18 17.09 -21.59
C ASN A 52 -6.17 16.48 -22.57
N ASP A 53 -5.52 15.39 -22.19
CA ASP A 53 -4.51 14.76 -23.03
C ASP A 53 -4.51 13.27 -22.78
N PRO A 54 -5.26 12.51 -23.58
CA PRO A 54 -5.36 11.06 -23.37
C PRO A 54 -4.06 10.30 -23.65
N LEU A 55 -3.02 10.99 -24.07
CA LEU A 55 -1.72 10.39 -24.31
C LEU A 55 -0.80 10.55 -23.10
N TYR A 56 -1.19 11.33 -22.11
CA TYR A 56 -0.36 11.61 -20.95
C TYR A 56 -0.97 11.02 -19.69
N GLY A 57 -0.17 10.29 -18.96
CA GLY A 57 -0.66 9.69 -17.73
C GLY A 57 0.47 9.21 -16.85
N GLY A 58 0.12 8.66 -15.73
CA GLY A 58 1.11 8.20 -14.79
C GLY A 58 0.53 7.54 -13.58
N VAL A 59 1.36 7.40 -12.57
CA VAL A 59 0.98 6.75 -11.32
C VAL A 59 1.58 7.53 -10.16
N ASP A 60 0.76 7.71 -9.13
CA ASP A 60 1.18 8.31 -7.88
C ASP A 60 1.25 7.20 -6.85
N CYS A 61 2.39 7.00 -6.23
CA CYS A 61 2.58 5.95 -5.24
C CYS A 61 3.04 6.52 -3.92
N THR A 62 2.41 6.07 -2.85
CA THR A 62 2.80 6.41 -1.49
C THR A 62 3.59 5.24 -0.92
N ASN A 63 4.75 5.53 -0.38
CA ASN A 63 5.62 4.51 0.18
C ASN A 63 5.25 4.28 1.65
N ASN A 64 4.64 3.15 1.93
CA ASN A 64 4.25 2.77 3.28
C ASN A 64 5.25 1.82 3.95
N THR A 65 6.46 1.76 3.41
CA THR A 65 7.51 0.94 3.99
C THR A 65 8.47 1.80 4.80
N GLY A 66 9.39 1.16 5.48
CA GLY A 66 10.40 1.86 6.29
C GLY A 66 11.65 2.24 5.52
N SER A 67 11.72 1.99 4.22
CA SER A 67 12.90 2.30 3.42
C SER A 67 12.52 2.94 2.11
N PRO A 68 13.43 3.66 1.47
CA PRO A 68 13.14 4.27 0.17
C PRO A 68 12.80 3.22 -0.87
N VAL A 69 11.86 3.52 -1.73
CA VAL A 69 11.45 2.64 -2.82
C VAL A 69 11.52 3.41 -4.13
N THR A 70 12.18 2.84 -5.13
CA THR A 70 12.27 3.44 -6.46
C THR A 70 11.34 2.70 -7.39
N PHE A 71 10.59 3.44 -8.18
CA PHE A 71 9.63 2.83 -9.10
C PHE A 71 9.46 3.69 -10.33
N HIS A 72 8.83 3.12 -11.35
CA HIS A 72 8.45 3.86 -12.55
C HIS A 72 7.11 3.37 -13.05
N ALA A 73 6.43 4.21 -13.82
CA ALA A 73 5.16 3.86 -14.43
C ALA A 73 5.42 3.03 -15.68
N ASP A 74 4.53 2.08 -15.95
CA ASP A 74 4.52 1.31 -17.19
C ASP A 74 3.24 1.67 -17.92
N ILE A 75 3.38 2.33 -19.06
CA ILE A 75 2.24 2.88 -19.79
C ILE A 75 2.07 2.14 -21.08
N VAL A 76 0.91 1.51 -21.25
CA VAL A 76 0.57 0.79 -22.48
C VAL A 76 -0.14 1.78 -23.39
N CYS A 77 0.46 2.03 -24.55
CA CYS A 77 -0.08 2.97 -25.52
C CYS A 77 -0.78 2.22 -26.64
N GLY A 78 -1.97 2.69 -27.04
CA GLY A 78 -2.66 2.08 -28.15
C GLY A 78 -1.97 2.44 -29.46
N TRP A 79 -1.77 1.43 -30.32
CA TRP A 79 -1.18 1.61 -31.65
C TRP A 79 0.19 2.27 -31.65
N ALA A 80 0.92 2.15 -30.56
CA ALA A 80 2.24 2.75 -30.40
C ALA A 80 3.02 1.94 -29.39
N PRO A 81 4.36 2.07 -29.37
CA PRO A 81 5.17 1.37 -28.36
C PRO A 81 4.80 1.82 -26.96
N ASP A 82 4.90 0.91 -26.03
CA ASP A 82 4.69 1.21 -24.62
C ASP A 82 5.75 2.19 -24.13
N VAL A 83 5.40 2.95 -23.11
CA VAL A 83 6.29 3.97 -22.58
C VAL A 83 6.60 3.66 -21.11
N THR A 84 7.86 3.80 -20.76
CA THR A 84 8.29 3.69 -19.38
C THR A 84 8.40 5.11 -18.82
N GLY A 85 7.73 5.37 -17.73
CA GLY A 85 7.78 6.67 -17.09
C GLY A 85 9.11 6.90 -16.42
N ASN A 86 9.30 8.09 -15.88
CA ASN A 86 10.53 8.42 -15.19
C ASN A 86 10.67 7.65 -13.89
N SER A 87 11.89 7.23 -13.57
CA SER A 87 12.15 6.58 -12.29
C SER A 87 12.13 7.63 -11.18
N VAL A 88 11.44 7.33 -10.11
CA VAL A 88 11.37 8.22 -8.96
C VAL A 88 11.57 7.40 -7.69
N THR A 89 12.11 8.03 -6.67
CA THR A 89 12.32 7.39 -5.38
C THR A 89 11.44 8.05 -4.34
N ALA A 90 10.57 7.25 -3.73
CA ALA A 90 9.71 7.72 -2.66
C ALA A 90 10.32 7.35 -1.33
N LEU A 91 10.56 8.34 -0.50
CA LEU A 91 11.01 8.12 0.87
C LEU A 91 9.85 7.61 1.71
N PRO A 92 10.13 6.97 2.85
CA PRO A 92 9.06 6.46 3.71
C PRO A 92 8.03 7.53 4.02
N GLY A 93 6.77 7.19 3.81
CA GLY A 93 5.66 8.10 4.07
C GLY A 93 5.42 9.14 3.01
N ARG A 94 6.22 9.16 1.94
CA ARG A 94 6.06 10.16 0.90
C ARG A 94 5.36 9.60 -0.31
N THR A 95 4.76 10.50 -1.08
CA THR A 95 4.10 10.17 -2.33
C THR A 95 4.91 10.78 -3.46
N GLU A 96 5.19 9.98 -4.48
CA GLU A 96 5.90 10.45 -5.66
C GLU A 96 5.14 10.04 -6.91
N GLU A 97 5.41 10.74 -7.99
CA GLU A 97 4.70 10.54 -9.25
C GLU A 97 5.67 10.15 -10.35
N SER A 98 5.31 9.09 -11.10
CA SER A 98 6.01 8.73 -12.32
C SER A 98 5.03 8.86 -13.47
N SER A 99 5.43 9.48 -14.54
CA SER A 99 4.53 9.76 -15.66
C SER A 99 5.24 9.63 -16.98
N GLY A 100 4.46 9.56 -18.05
CA GLY A 100 4.99 9.49 -19.39
C GLY A 100 3.94 9.87 -20.41
N HIS A 101 4.37 10.06 -21.65
CA HIS A 101 3.51 10.50 -22.73
C HIS A 101 3.66 9.55 -23.90
N CYS A 102 2.54 9.03 -24.39
CA CYS A 102 2.55 8.19 -25.57
C CYS A 102 2.87 9.00 -26.81
N ALA A 103 3.34 8.32 -27.86
CA ALA A 103 3.62 9.00 -29.11
C ALA A 103 2.37 9.69 -29.64
N VAL A 104 2.56 10.77 -30.35
CA VAL A 104 1.43 11.59 -30.81
C VAL A 104 0.47 10.85 -31.72
N TYR A 105 0.93 9.79 -32.38
CA TYR A 105 0.06 8.99 -33.22
C TYR A 105 -0.66 7.88 -32.47
N SER A 106 -0.46 7.77 -31.18
CA SER A 106 -1.13 6.75 -30.37
C SER A 106 -2.62 7.04 -30.28
N SER A 107 -3.41 6.00 -30.17
CA SER A 107 -4.84 6.16 -29.96
C SER A 107 -5.18 6.51 -28.51
N GLY A 108 -4.20 6.54 -27.65
CA GLY A 108 -4.40 6.89 -26.25
C GLY A 108 -3.84 5.82 -25.33
N ILE A 109 -3.84 6.11 -24.05
CA ILE A 109 -3.36 5.17 -23.05
C ILE A 109 -4.41 4.10 -22.83
N GLY A 110 -4.00 2.84 -22.94
CA GLY A 110 -4.89 1.71 -22.73
C GLY A 110 -4.81 1.16 -21.32
N HIS A 111 -3.66 1.29 -20.68
CA HIS A 111 -3.46 0.74 -19.33
C HIS A 111 -2.22 1.37 -18.72
N ILE A 112 -2.23 1.52 -17.39
CA ILE A 112 -1.07 2.00 -16.66
C ILE A 112 -0.82 1.06 -15.49
N GLY A 113 0.41 0.61 -15.38
CA GLY A 113 0.89 -0.15 -14.24
C GLY A 113 2.14 0.52 -13.71
N TRP A 114 2.85 -0.19 -12.87
CA TRP A 114 4.12 0.31 -12.36
C TRP A 114 5.04 -0.85 -12.01
N THR A 115 6.33 -0.57 -11.99
CA THR A 115 7.35 -1.55 -11.63
C THR A 115 8.24 -0.97 -10.53
N VAL A 116 8.48 -1.75 -9.50
CA VAL A 116 9.40 -1.38 -8.43
C VAL A 116 10.78 -1.84 -8.87
N GLU A 117 11.73 -0.93 -8.82
CA GLU A 117 13.10 -1.21 -9.25
C GLU A 117 13.99 -1.75 -8.15
#